data_ad1e0706b127a5d6e06e8c4b43ff258e
#
_entry.id   ad1e0706b127a5d6e06e8c4b43ff258e
#
_cell.length_a   1.000
_cell.length_b   1.000
_cell.length_c   1.000
_cell.angle_alpha   90.00
_cell.angle_beta   90.00
_cell.angle_gamma   90.00
#
_symmetry.space_group_name_H-M   'P 1'
#
loop_
_entity.id
_entity.type
_entity.pdbx_description
1 polymer ?
#
loop_
_entity_poly.entity_id
_entity_poly.type
_entity_poly.pdbx_seq_one_letter_code
_entity_poly.pdbx_strand_id
1 'polypeptide(L)'
;MIVFCCGMSFPNLNLPPVTLRTRQGANGRTAVWDVLRRRYVTLTAEEWVRQHFVHYLIAECGYPAGLLANEIALDVGGVRRRCDTVLFAREGARPRAIMEYKAPQIPITQEVFNQIQSYNSVLKADYLMVSNGLRHYCCRMDYVENRVAFLREIPRFEELL
;
A
#
# COMPACT_ATOMS: atom_id res chain seq x y z
N MET A 1 11.36 17.09 -10.30
CA MET A 1 11.11 16.71 -11.72
C MET A 1 9.67 16.19 -11.80
N ILE A 2 8.82 16.80 -12.58
CA ILE A 2 7.42 16.38 -12.74
C ILE A 2 7.40 15.30 -13.83
N VAL A 3 6.94 14.12 -13.51
CA VAL A 3 6.79 13.05 -14.50
C VAL A 3 5.48 13.29 -15.25
N PHE A 4 5.57 13.70 -16.50
CA PHE A 4 4.39 13.85 -17.37
C PHE A 4 3.98 12.48 -17.92
N CYS A 5 2.90 11.90 -17.39
CA CYS A 5 2.17 10.84 -18.05
C CYS A 5 0.95 11.48 -18.75
N CYS A 6 1.05 11.69 -20.06
CA CYS A 6 -0.06 12.00 -20.97
C CYS A 6 -1.21 12.86 -20.36
N GLY A 7 -0.92 14.12 -20.01
CA GLY A 7 -1.93 15.10 -19.56
C GLY A 7 -2.25 15.13 -18.05
N MET A 8 -1.80 14.18 -17.25
CA MET A 8 -1.87 14.25 -15.79
C MET A 8 -0.48 14.47 -15.20
N SER A 9 -0.33 15.55 -14.41
CA SER A 9 0.88 15.84 -13.65
C SER A 9 0.70 15.29 -12.25
N PHE A 10 1.50 14.26 -11.90
CA PHE A 10 1.57 13.77 -10.53
C PHE A 10 2.78 14.37 -9.81
N PRO A 11 2.69 14.67 -8.52
CA PRO A 11 3.82 15.20 -7.76
C PRO A 11 4.91 14.13 -7.60
N ASN A 12 6.15 14.59 -7.42
CA ASN A 12 7.21 13.72 -6.94
C ASN A 12 6.86 13.23 -5.54
N LEU A 13 7.12 11.96 -5.29
CA LEU A 13 6.89 11.34 -3.99
C LEU A 13 8.19 11.28 -3.18
N ASN A 14 8.06 11.17 -1.87
CA ASN A 14 9.17 10.90 -0.97
C ASN A 14 9.48 9.38 -0.95
N LEU A 15 9.71 8.85 -2.14
CA LEU A 15 10.01 7.44 -2.42
C LEU A 15 11.08 7.39 -3.51
N PRO A 16 11.85 6.31 -3.60
CA PRO A 16 12.81 6.13 -4.69
C PRO A 16 12.11 6.25 -6.05
N PRO A 17 12.79 6.84 -7.05
CA PRO A 17 12.23 6.97 -8.38
C PRO A 17 12.04 5.60 -9.02
N VAL A 18 10.90 5.42 -9.69
CA VAL A 18 10.57 4.21 -10.44
C VAL A 18 9.94 4.59 -11.77
N THR A 19 10.30 3.89 -12.84
CA THR A 19 9.67 4.05 -14.15
C THR A 19 8.47 3.12 -14.23
N LEU A 20 7.28 3.69 -14.11
CA LEU A 20 6.03 2.92 -14.24
C LEU A 20 5.69 2.68 -15.70
N ARG A 21 5.27 1.47 -16.02
CA ARG A 21 4.77 1.11 -17.36
C ARG A 21 3.34 1.60 -17.51
N THR A 22 3.14 2.57 -18.39
CA THR A 22 1.82 3.17 -18.63
C THR A 22 1.37 3.00 -20.08
N ARG A 23 0.08 3.11 -20.32
CA ARG A 23 -0.54 3.17 -21.65
C ARG A 23 -1.80 4.03 -21.62
N GLN A 24 -2.29 4.41 -22.79
CA GLN A 24 -3.66 4.96 -22.92
C GLN A 24 -4.66 3.84 -22.63
N GLY A 25 -5.54 4.07 -21.67
CA GLY A 25 -6.65 3.19 -21.34
C GLY A 25 -7.89 3.52 -22.17
N ALA A 26 -8.93 2.71 -21.99
CA ALA A 26 -10.25 3.02 -22.51
C ALA A 26 -10.71 4.38 -21.94
N ASN A 27 -11.50 5.15 -22.70
CA ASN A 27 -11.99 6.47 -22.31
C ASN A 27 -10.92 7.58 -22.19
N GLY A 28 -9.75 7.43 -22.81
CA GLY A 28 -8.69 8.44 -22.80
C GLY A 28 -7.97 8.62 -21.44
N ARG A 29 -8.24 7.77 -20.44
CA ARG A 29 -7.54 7.80 -19.17
C ARG A 29 -6.24 7.01 -19.24
N THR A 30 -5.21 7.51 -18.57
CA THR A 30 -3.96 6.78 -18.44
C THR A 30 -4.17 5.53 -17.56
N ALA A 31 -3.62 4.40 -18.00
CA ALA A 31 -3.57 3.17 -17.24
C ALA A 31 -2.12 2.80 -16.91
N VAL A 32 -1.89 2.24 -15.74
CA VAL A 32 -0.60 1.78 -15.24
C VAL A 32 -0.61 0.26 -15.09
N TRP A 33 0.52 -0.37 -15.41
CA TRP A 33 0.71 -1.81 -15.17
C TRP A 33 0.91 -2.07 -13.69
N ASP A 34 -0.02 -2.79 -13.08
CA ASP A 34 0.10 -3.27 -11.71
C ASP A 34 0.85 -4.62 -11.70
N VAL A 35 2.03 -4.64 -11.10
CA VAL A 35 2.91 -5.82 -11.07
C VAL A 35 2.33 -6.96 -10.22
N LEU A 36 1.48 -6.66 -9.23
CA LEU A 36 0.85 -7.65 -8.35
C LEU A 36 -0.42 -8.23 -8.97
N ARG A 37 -1.29 -7.36 -9.52
CA ARG A 37 -2.53 -7.77 -10.20
C ARG A 37 -2.28 -8.28 -11.62
N ARG A 38 -1.07 -8.05 -12.18
CA ARG A 38 -0.63 -8.44 -13.53
C ARG A 38 -1.59 -7.97 -14.62
N ARG A 39 -2.06 -6.75 -14.50
CA ARG A 39 -2.97 -6.09 -15.45
C ARG A 39 -2.82 -4.58 -15.41
N TYR A 40 -3.31 -3.91 -16.45
CA TYR A 40 -3.43 -2.47 -16.45
C TYR A 40 -4.64 -2.03 -15.63
N VAL A 41 -4.44 -1.01 -14.80
CA VAL A 41 -5.47 -0.37 -13.98
C VAL A 41 -5.47 1.13 -14.25
N THR A 42 -6.58 1.80 -14.04
CA THR A 42 -6.65 3.27 -14.19
C THR A 42 -5.69 3.93 -13.23
N LEU A 43 -4.85 4.82 -13.73
CA LEU A 43 -3.91 5.58 -12.94
C LEU A 43 -4.62 6.77 -12.29
N THR A 44 -4.95 6.62 -11.01
CA THR A 44 -5.45 7.69 -10.14
C THR A 44 -4.31 8.23 -9.27
N ALA A 45 -4.54 9.35 -8.57
CA ALA A 45 -3.55 9.87 -7.62
C ALA A 45 -3.21 8.89 -6.49
N GLU A 46 -4.18 8.12 -6.03
CA GLU A 46 -3.97 7.05 -5.03
C GLU A 46 -3.23 5.86 -5.63
N GLU A 47 -3.58 5.45 -6.86
CA GLU A 47 -2.87 4.38 -7.57
C GLU A 47 -1.43 4.78 -7.89
N TRP A 48 -1.15 6.08 -8.11
CA TRP A 48 0.21 6.60 -8.25
C TRP A 48 1.05 6.31 -6.98
N VAL A 49 0.49 6.58 -5.81
CA VAL A 49 1.14 6.28 -4.53
C VAL A 49 1.32 4.77 -4.34
N ARG A 50 0.26 3.98 -4.58
CA ARG A 50 0.30 2.52 -4.43
C ARG A 50 1.41 1.90 -5.27
N GLN A 51 1.50 2.25 -6.54
CA GLN A 51 2.50 1.66 -7.44
C GLN A 51 3.92 1.99 -7.00
N HIS A 52 4.19 3.25 -6.63
CA HIS A 52 5.51 3.62 -6.12
C HIS A 52 5.85 2.92 -4.80
N PHE A 53 4.90 2.83 -3.88
CA PHE A 53 5.13 2.20 -2.59
C PHE A 53 5.34 0.68 -2.72
N VAL A 54 4.57 0.00 -3.55
CA VAL A 54 4.76 -1.43 -3.84
C VAL A 54 6.13 -1.68 -4.47
N HIS A 55 6.54 -0.87 -5.45
CA HIS A 55 7.88 -0.98 -6.04
C HIS A 55 8.98 -0.74 -5.00
N TYR A 56 8.81 0.24 -4.12
CA TYR A 56 9.74 0.50 -3.02
C TYR A 56 9.87 -0.72 -2.08
N LEU A 57 8.74 -1.31 -1.68
CA LEU A 57 8.76 -2.51 -0.84
C LEU A 57 9.52 -3.66 -1.50
N ILE A 58 9.30 -3.88 -2.79
CA ILE A 58 9.94 -4.98 -3.53
C ILE A 58 11.43 -4.70 -3.76
N ALA A 59 11.78 -3.54 -4.31
CA ALA A 59 13.12 -3.24 -4.77
C ALA A 59 14.09 -2.86 -3.62
N GLU A 60 13.62 -2.07 -2.67
CA GLU A 60 14.48 -1.52 -1.61
C GLU A 60 14.33 -2.28 -0.27
N CYS A 61 13.10 -2.68 0.07
CA CYS A 61 12.84 -3.35 1.35
C CYS A 61 12.88 -4.89 1.26
N GLY A 62 13.01 -5.46 0.05
CA GLY A 62 13.16 -6.91 -0.15
C GLY A 62 11.89 -7.73 0.02
N TYR A 63 10.71 -7.10 -0.07
CA TYR A 63 9.44 -7.81 0.05
C TYR A 63 9.21 -8.71 -1.19
N PRO A 64 8.95 -10.01 -0.99
CA PRO A 64 8.69 -10.88 -2.13
C PRO A 64 7.37 -10.51 -2.82
N ALA A 65 7.42 -10.18 -4.10
CA ALA A 65 6.21 -9.83 -4.86
C ALA A 65 5.14 -10.94 -4.82
N GLY A 66 5.54 -12.20 -4.77
CA GLY A 66 4.63 -13.34 -4.68
C GLY A 66 3.88 -13.47 -3.34
N LEU A 67 4.28 -12.72 -2.31
CA LEU A 67 3.59 -12.65 -1.02
C LEU A 67 2.74 -11.39 -0.86
N LEU A 68 2.81 -10.47 -1.81
CA LEU A 68 2.03 -9.24 -1.82
C LEU A 68 0.79 -9.40 -2.71
N ALA A 69 -0.33 -8.85 -2.28
CA ALA A 69 -1.54 -8.79 -3.08
C ALA A 69 -2.27 -7.46 -2.90
N ASN A 70 -2.79 -6.89 -3.99
CA ASN A 70 -3.56 -5.66 -3.99
C ASN A 70 -5.06 -5.91 -3.99
N GLU A 71 -5.82 -4.99 -3.42
CA GLU A 71 -7.29 -4.96 -3.48
C GLU A 71 -7.96 -6.20 -2.88
N ILE A 72 -7.51 -6.57 -1.67
CA ILE A 72 -8.04 -7.75 -0.96
C ILE A 72 -9.41 -7.43 -0.37
N ALA A 73 -10.43 -8.16 -0.84
CA ALA A 73 -11.79 -8.04 -0.31
C ALA A 73 -11.89 -8.67 1.08
N LEU A 74 -12.60 -7.99 1.98
CA LEU A 74 -12.89 -8.45 3.34
C LEU A 74 -14.28 -7.98 3.78
N ASP A 75 -14.83 -8.65 4.75
CA ASP A 75 -16.07 -8.25 5.42
C ASP A 75 -15.74 -7.70 6.80
N VAL A 76 -16.16 -6.49 7.07
CA VAL A 76 -15.98 -5.84 8.37
C VAL A 76 -17.38 -5.56 8.94
N GLY A 77 -17.81 -6.39 9.85
CA GLY A 77 -19.11 -6.24 10.51
C GLY A 77 -20.31 -6.28 9.55
N GLY A 78 -20.27 -7.14 8.53
CA GLY A 78 -21.32 -7.25 7.50
C GLY A 78 -21.19 -6.24 6.36
N VAL A 79 -20.16 -5.39 6.39
CA VAL A 79 -19.89 -4.39 5.33
C VAL A 79 -18.70 -4.83 4.49
N ARG A 80 -18.93 -4.97 3.19
CA ARG A 80 -17.86 -5.32 2.25
C ARG A 80 -16.89 -4.18 2.09
N ARG A 81 -15.61 -4.44 2.34
CA ARG A 81 -14.49 -3.50 2.27
C ARG A 81 -13.38 -4.07 1.38
N ARG A 82 -12.37 -3.26 1.10
CA ARG A 82 -11.14 -3.66 0.42
C ARG A 82 -9.94 -3.07 1.14
N CYS A 83 -8.96 -3.91 1.45
CA CYS A 83 -7.65 -3.48 1.88
C CYS A 83 -6.75 -3.27 0.66
N ASP A 84 -6.01 -2.18 0.62
CA ASP A 84 -5.25 -1.77 -0.57
C ASP A 84 -4.14 -2.76 -0.92
N THR A 85 -3.30 -3.11 0.04
CA THR A 85 -2.24 -4.12 -0.15
C THR A 85 -2.10 -4.96 1.13
N VAL A 86 -1.89 -6.26 0.95
CA VAL A 86 -1.62 -7.21 2.04
C VAL A 86 -0.35 -7.97 1.73
N LEU A 87 0.55 -8.06 2.71
CA LEU A 87 1.66 -9.02 2.74
C LEU A 87 1.21 -10.26 3.49
N PHE A 88 1.36 -11.41 2.88
CA PHE A 88 1.08 -12.71 3.49
C PHE A 88 2.35 -13.41 3.98
N ALA A 89 2.21 -14.24 5.01
CA ALA A 89 3.28 -15.14 5.44
C ALA A 89 3.52 -16.23 4.39
N ARG A 90 4.75 -16.74 4.32
CA ARG A 90 5.09 -17.88 3.46
C ARG A 90 4.32 -19.14 3.85
N GLU A 91 4.18 -19.36 5.16
CA GLU A 91 3.47 -20.49 5.72
C GLU A 91 2.09 -20.07 6.21
N GLY A 92 1.07 -20.87 5.91
CA GLY A 92 -0.30 -20.65 6.34
C GLY A 92 -1.02 -19.45 5.71
N ALA A 93 -0.37 -18.74 4.81
CA ALA A 93 -0.92 -17.57 4.10
C ALA A 93 -1.65 -16.56 5.00
N ARG A 94 -1.20 -16.40 6.27
CA ARG A 94 -1.79 -15.40 7.16
C ARG A 94 -1.30 -13.99 6.82
N PRO A 95 -2.12 -12.95 6.98
CA PRO A 95 -1.66 -11.57 6.83
C PRO A 95 -0.52 -11.24 7.82
N ARG A 96 0.56 -10.64 7.31
CA ARG A 96 1.70 -10.17 8.12
C ARG A 96 1.72 -8.65 8.21
N ALA A 97 1.44 -7.99 7.11
CA ALA A 97 1.34 -6.54 7.06
C ALA A 97 0.18 -6.14 6.15
N ILE A 98 -0.47 -5.05 6.46
CA ILE A 98 -1.47 -4.41 5.62
C ILE A 98 -1.09 -2.96 5.37
N MET A 99 -1.38 -2.49 4.15
CA MET A 99 -1.07 -1.15 3.70
C MET A 99 -2.32 -0.45 3.22
N GLU A 100 -2.43 0.83 3.56
CA GLU A 100 -3.47 1.75 3.09
C GLU A 100 -2.83 2.96 2.44
N TYR A 101 -3.32 3.35 1.29
CA TYR A 101 -2.80 4.49 0.54
C TYR A 101 -3.82 5.62 0.45
N LYS A 102 -3.31 6.82 0.37
CA LYS A 102 -4.08 8.04 0.08
C LYS A 102 -3.38 8.80 -1.03
N ALA A 103 -4.14 9.60 -1.75
CA ALA A 103 -3.56 10.51 -2.73
C ALA A 103 -2.62 11.53 -2.05
N PRO A 104 -1.58 12.03 -2.74
CA PRO A 104 -0.56 12.91 -2.14
C PRO A 104 -1.10 14.17 -1.45
N GLN A 105 -2.21 14.70 -1.95
CA GLN A 105 -2.86 15.89 -1.37
C GLN A 105 -3.71 15.59 -0.12
N ILE A 106 -3.96 14.31 0.18
CA ILE A 106 -4.74 13.90 1.34
C ILE A 106 -3.81 13.74 2.55
N PRO A 107 -4.04 14.48 3.64
CA PRO A 107 -3.24 14.32 4.86
C PRO A 107 -3.52 12.98 5.52
N ILE A 108 -2.48 12.40 6.14
CA ILE A 108 -2.63 11.23 6.98
C ILE A 108 -3.13 11.68 8.35
N THR A 109 -4.39 11.39 8.64
CA THR A 109 -5.08 11.76 9.87
C THR A 109 -5.40 10.53 10.72
N GLN A 110 -5.91 10.74 11.92
CA GLN A 110 -6.39 9.66 12.79
C GLN A 110 -7.45 8.78 12.10
N GLU A 111 -8.28 9.37 11.22
CA GLU A 111 -9.32 8.63 10.49
C GLU A 111 -8.72 7.57 9.56
N VAL A 112 -7.57 7.86 8.92
CA VAL A 112 -6.87 6.88 8.08
C VAL A 112 -6.35 5.73 8.93
N PHE A 113 -5.83 6.00 10.12
CA PHE A 113 -5.43 4.95 11.06
C PHE A 113 -6.63 4.14 11.56
N ASN A 114 -7.75 4.77 11.86
CA ASN A 114 -8.98 4.09 12.25
C ASN A 114 -9.48 3.18 11.13
N GLN A 115 -9.36 3.61 9.89
CA GLN A 115 -9.74 2.81 8.71
C GLN A 115 -8.89 1.53 8.62
N ILE A 116 -7.56 1.66 8.66
CA ILE A 116 -6.67 0.48 8.58
C ILE A 116 -6.81 -0.43 9.79
N GLN A 117 -7.05 0.13 10.99
CA GLN A 117 -7.34 -0.66 12.17
C GLN A 117 -8.65 -1.45 12.05
N SER A 118 -9.66 -0.88 11.41
CA SER A 118 -10.91 -1.59 11.16
C SER A 118 -10.69 -2.81 10.24
N TYR A 119 -9.85 -2.68 9.21
CA TYR A 119 -9.44 -3.83 8.39
C TYR A 119 -8.67 -4.85 9.20
N ASN A 120 -7.78 -4.38 10.07
CA ASN A 120 -6.97 -5.23 10.91
C ASN A 120 -7.74 -5.96 12.01
N SER A 121 -8.95 -5.52 12.34
CA SER A 121 -9.84 -6.27 13.23
C SER A 121 -10.17 -7.66 12.68
N VAL A 122 -10.19 -7.79 11.33
CA VAL A 122 -10.43 -9.03 10.60
C VAL A 122 -9.12 -9.72 10.22
N LEU A 123 -8.17 -8.98 9.66
CA LEU A 123 -6.95 -9.54 9.08
C LEU A 123 -5.90 -9.95 10.10
N LYS A 124 -5.89 -9.32 11.28
CA LYS A 124 -4.96 -9.63 12.39
C LYS A 124 -3.49 -9.63 11.97
N ALA A 125 -3.11 -8.67 11.12
CA ALA A 125 -1.73 -8.50 10.69
C ALA A 125 -0.85 -7.94 11.83
N ASP A 126 0.44 -8.26 11.77
CA ASP A 126 1.41 -7.80 12.77
C ASP A 126 1.85 -6.34 12.53
N TYR A 127 1.75 -5.86 11.28
CA TYR A 127 2.18 -4.52 10.90
C TYR A 127 1.09 -3.79 10.10
N LEU A 128 0.92 -2.50 10.40
CA LEU A 128 0.04 -1.59 9.66
C LEU A 128 0.88 -0.48 9.06
N MET A 129 0.74 -0.25 7.76
CA MET A 129 1.45 0.82 7.05
C MET A 129 0.45 1.74 6.37
N VAL A 130 0.72 3.04 6.43
CA VAL A 130 -0.10 4.07 5.79
C VAL A 130 0.82 5.01 5.02
N SER A 131 0.45 5.34 3.79
CA SER A 131 1.23 6.27 2.96
C SER A 131 0.34 7.13 2.08
N ASN A 132 0.69 8.40 1.94
CA ASN A 132 0.21 9.26 0.86
C ASN A 132 1.32 9.61 -0.16
N GLY A 133 2.43 8.86 -0.12
CA GLY A 133 3.58 9.07 -0.98
C GLY A 133 4.55 10.16 -0.51
N LEU A 134 4.11 11.10 0.34
CA LEU A 134 4.92 12.17 0.92
C LEU A 134 5.29 11.85 2.38
N ARG A 135 4.39 11.18 3.09
CA ARG A 135 4.57 10.70 4.45
C ARG A 135 4.22 9.23 4.54
N HIS A 136 5.00 8.50 5.32
CA HIS A 136 4.87 7.06 5.52
C HIS A 136 4.88 6.77 7.01
N TYR A 137 3.97 5.92 7.45
CA TYR A 137 3.88 5.47 8.83
C TYR A 137 3.82 3.95 8.86
N CYS A 138 4.50 3.36 9.83
CA CYS A 138 4.42 1.94 10.13
C CYS A 138 4.19 1.74 11.62
N CYS A 139 3.24 0.89 11.95
CA CYS A 139 2.97 0.48 13.32
C CYS A 139 3.16 -1.03 13.44
N ARG A 140 3.73 -1.49 14.54
CA ARG A 140 3.72 -2.88 14.96
C ARG A 140 2.62 -3.10 16.00
N MET A 141 1.85 -4.15 15.80
CA MET A 141 0.79 -4.58 16.72
C MET A 141 1.33 -5.59 17.72
N ASP A 142 1.12 -5.34 18.99
CA ASP A 142 1.36 -6.30 20.05
C ASP A 142 0.00 -6.75 20.62
N TYR A 143 -0.44 -7.92 20.19
CA TYR A 143 -1.75 -8.46 20.59
C TYR A 143 -1.77 -9.02 22.01
N VAL A 144 -0.60 -9.36 22.57
CA VAL A 144 -0.50 -9.86 23.96
C VAL A 144 -0.68 -8.70 24.94
N GLU A 145 0.06 -7.62 24.71
CA GLU A 145 0.04 -6.43 25.56
C GLU A 145 -1.02 -5.40 25.11
N ASN A 146 -1.75 -5.70 24.02
CA ASN A 146 -2.72 -4.81 23.40
C ASN A 146 -2.15 -3.39 23.17
N ARG A 147 -0.94 -3.34 22.58
CA ARG A 147 -0.22 -2.09 22.32
C ARG A 147 0.09 -1.94 20.84
N VAL A 148 0.23 -0.68 20.44
CA VAL A 148 0.66 -0.25 19.10
C VAL A 148 1.95 0.52 19.25
N ALA A 149 3.01 0.08 18.57
CA ALA A 149 4.30 0.75 18.54
C ALA A 149 4.56 1.32 17.15
N PHE A 150 4.76 2.64 17.07
CA PHE A 150 5.18 3.29 15.82
C PHE A 150 6.67 3.02 15.57
N LEU A 151 6.99 2.63 14.36
CA LEU A 151 8.35 2.46 13.89
C LEU A 151 8.84 3.75 13.21
N ARG A 152 10.16 3.97 13.26
CA ARG A 152 10.78 5.16 12.64
C ARG A 152 10.78 5.09 11.11
N GLU A 153 10.85 3.89 10.57
CA GLU A 153 10.99 3.61 9.13
C GLU A 153 10.14 2.39 8.76
N ILE A 154 9.90 2.21 7.47
CA ILE A 154 9.31 1.00 6.94
C ILE A 154 10.36 -0.13 7.09
N PRO A 155 10.06 -1.20 7.82
CA PRO A 155 11.03 -2.27 8.05
C PRO A 155 11.33 -3.03 6.76
N ARG A 156 12.54 -3.55 6.64
CA ARG A 156 12.87 -4.52 5.58
C ARG A 156 12.13 -5.84 5.83
N PHE A 157 11.93 -6.61 4.77
CA PHE A 157 11.20 -7.89 4.90
C PHE A 157 11.84 -8.84 5.92
N GLU A 158 13.17 -8.89 5.96
CA GLU A 158 13.94 -9.71 6.90
C GLU A 158 13.83 -9.26 8.37
N GLU A 159 13.41 -8.02 8.61
CA GLU A 159 13.20 -7.44 9.95
C GLU A 159 11.78 -7.69 10.49
N LEU A 160 10.89 -8.22 9.66
CA LEU A 160 9.54 -8.58 10.08
C LEU A 160 9.62 -9.84 10.96
N LEU A 161 9.33 -9.71 12.23
CA LEU A 161 9.38 -10.79 13.24
C LEU A 161 8.13 -11.66 13.20
#